data_1d89e2c3f4be0b2b0729601635fb61a0
#
_entry.id   1d89e2c3f4be0b2b0729601635fb61a0
#
_cell.length_a   1.000
_cell.length_b   1.000
_cell.length_c   1.000
_cell.angle_alpha   90.00
_cell.angle_beta   90.00
_cell.angle_gamma   90.00
#
_symmetry.space_group_name_H-M   'P 1'
#
loop_
_entity.id
_entity.type
_entity.pdbx_description
1 polymer ?
#
loop_
_entity_poly.entity_id
_entity_poly.type
_entity_poly.pdbx_seq_one_letter_code
_entity_poly.pdbx_strand_id
1 'polypeptide(L)'
;MSKVLSSLPVGERVGIAFSGGLDTSCAVAWMRENGAIPCTYTADIGQYDEPDLDGVAARAKEYGAEIARHVDAKRALVEEGFVALQTGAFNVRSGGKTYFNTTPVGRAVTGTLLVRAMKEDGVDIWGDGSTYKGNDIERFYRYGLMANPSLRIYKPWLDSQFVEELGGRHEMSEWLVAHGYPYRDSAEKAYSTDANIWGASHEAKHLEFLDNGLDIVTPIMGVAAWREDVEVVTEEVSVRFEAGRPVAINGVEYDDPVALVYEANAIGGRHGLGISDQIENRIIEAKSRGIYEAPGMALLHITYERLVNAIHNENTLASYHNDGRKLGRLMYEGRWLDPESLMLREALQRWVGSAVTGEVTLRLRRGDDYTILNTEGPNLSYHPEKLSMERTVGAAFGPEDRIGQLTMRNLDIADSRQRLEQYLSLIHISEPTRRYAISY
;
A
#
# COMPACT_ATOMS: atom_id res chain seq x y z
N MET A 1 28.65 -14.92 -6.79
CA MET A 1 29.32 -13.62 -6.82
C MET A 1 28.28 -12.54 -6.55
N SER A 2 28.65 -11.49 -5.81
CA SER A 2 27.76 -10.34 -5.59
C SER A 2 27.42 -9.68 -6.93
N LYS A 3 26.17 -9.32 -7.12
CA LYS A 3 25.71 -8.53 -8.28
C LYS A 3 25.84 -7.04 -8.03
N VAL A 4 26.07 -6.65 -6.78
CA VAL A 4 26.23 -5.26 -6.36
C VAL A 4 27.67 -4.83 -6.59
N LEU A 5 27.84 -3.74 -7.34
CA LEU A 5 29.11 -3.08 -7.57
C LEU A 5 29.42 -2.18 -6.36
N SER A 6 30.64 -2.27 -5.87
CA SER A 6 31.09 -1.50 -4.70
C SER A 6 31.64 -0.10 -5.04
N SER A 7 31.81 0.19 -6.33
CA SER A 7 32.31 1.47 -6.84
C SER A 7 31.68 1.80 -8.19
N LEU A 8 31.73 3.06 -8.57
CA LEU A 8 31.19 3.59 -9.82
C LEU A 8 31.77 2.85 -11.04
N PRO A 9 30.93 2.33 -11.95
CA PRO A 9 31.37 1.67 -13.18
C PRO A 9 31.74 2.72 -14.25
N VAL A 10 32.96 3.23 -14.19
CA VAL A 10 33.49 4.28 -15.09
C VAL A 10 33.49 3.80 -16.55
N GLY A 11 32.98 4.65 -17.45
CA GLY A 11 32.88 4.37 -18.89
C GLY A 11 31.70 3.50 -19.30
N GLU A 12 30.87 3.04 -18.32
CA GLU A 12 29.72 2.19 -18.60
C GLU A 12 28.39 2.95 -18.43
N ARG A 13 27.33 2.48 -19.10
CA ARG A 13 25.97 3.00 -18.96
C ARG A 13 25.34 2.49 -17.67
N VAL A 14 24.85 3.40 -16.86
CA VAL A 14 24.15 3.12 -15.59
C VAL A 14 22.73 3.62 -15.68
N GLY A 15 21.77 2.70 -15.64
CA GLY A 15 20.34 3.05 -15.55
C GLY A 15 19.97 3.46 -14.15
N ILE A 16 19.27 4.59 -14.01
CA ILE A 16 18.82 5.14 -12.73
C ILE A 16 17.31 5.35 -12.76
N ALA A 17 16.60 4.79 -11.76
CA ALA A 17 15.23 5.22 -11.46
C ALA A 17 15.27 6.68 -11.00
N PHE A 18 14.73 7.58 -11.82
CA PHE A 18 14.88 9.01 -11.66
C PHE A 18 13.55 9.67 -11.31
N SER A 19 13.50 10.31 -10.15
CA SER A 19 12.33 11.04 -9.66
C SER A 19 12.36 12.55 -9.91
N GLY A 20 13.51 13.08 -10.34
CA GLY A 20 13.72 14.53 -10.47
C GLY A 20 13.99 15.25 -9.14
N GLY A 21 13.99 14.54 -8.01
CA GLY A 21 14.35 15.09 -6.70
C GLY A 21 15.85 15.25 -6.51
N LEU A 22 16.26 15.95 -5.43
CA LEU A 22 17.66 16.29 -5.13
C LEU A 22 18.58 15.07 -5.16
N ASP A 23 18.22 14.00 -4.45
CA ASP A 23 19.05 12.80 -4.32
C ASP A 23 19.38 12.15 -5.67
N THR A 24 18.35 11.98 -6.52
CA THR A 24 18.55 11.38 -7.85
C THR A 24 19.22 12.32 -8.84
N SER A 25 18.94 13.62 -8.79
CA SER A 25 19.58 14.63 -9.64
C SER A 25 21.07 14.73 -9.31
N CYS A 26 21.42 14.80 -8.02
CA CYS A 26 22.80 14.82 -7.59
C CYS A 26 23.55 13.53 -7.95
N ALA A 27 22.91 12.37 -7.80
CA ALA A 27 23.49 11.08 -8.20
C ALA A 27 23.79 11.02 -9.70
N VAL A 28 22.90 11.52 -10.56
CA VAL A 28 23.10 11.57 -12.02
C VAL A 28 24.28 12.50 -12.37
N ALA A 29 24.30 13.72 -11.80
CA ALA A 29 25.38 14.66 -12.03
C ALA A 29 26.73 14.12 -11.54
N TRP A 30 26.78 13.57 -10.34
CA TRP A 30 28.01 12.99 -9.76
C TRP A 30 28.55 11.83 -10.58
N MET A 31 27.67 10.91 -11.02
CA MET A 31 28.08 9.81 -11.90
C MET A 31 28.68 10.32 -13.21
N ARG A 32 28.09 11.37 -13.80
CA ARG A 32 28.59 11.98 -15.03
C ARG A 32 29.96 12.59 -14.82
N GLU A 33 30.16 13.38 -13.77
CA GLU A 33 31.45 14.02 -13.47
C GLU A 33 32.55 13.00 -13.16
N ASN A 34 32.20 11.87 -12.57
CA ASN A 34 33.13 10.79 -12.26
C ASN A 34 33.28 9.75 -13.39
N GLY A 35 32.77 10.04 -14.60
CA GLY A 35 33.07 9.30 -15.83
C GLY A 35 32.19 8.09 -16.12
N ALA A 36 31.10 7.88 -15.42
CA ALA A 36 30.05 6.94 -15.82
C ALA A 36 29.09 7.60 -16.83
N ILE A 37 28.24 6.83 -17.46
CA ILE A 37 27.25 7.29 -18.44
C ILE A 37 25.84 7.09 -17.86
N PRO A 38 25.26 8.07 -17.16
CA PRO A 38 23.95 7.92 -16.55
C PRO A 38 22.84 7.88 -17.61
N CYS A 39 21.92 6.95 -17.45
CA CYS A 39 20.71 6.77 -18.26
C CYS A 39 19.51 6.79 -17.30
N THR A 40 18.63 7.77 -17.42
CA THR A 40 17.52 7.94 -16.49
C THR A 40 16.22 7.37 -17.02
N TYR A 41 15.46 6.76 -16.11
CA TYR A 41 14.16 6.15 -16.39
C TYR A 41 13.18 6.64 -15.35
N THR A 42 12.14 7.36 -15.79
CA THR A 42 11.09 7.92 -14.94
C THR A 42 9.79 7.19 -15.20
N ALA A 43 9.18 6.62 -14.16
CA ALA A 43 7.87 6.01 -14.27
C ALA A 43 6.78 7.07 -14.05
N ASP A 44 5.81 7.13 -14.96
CA ASP A 44 4.53 7.78 -14.75
C ASP A 44 3.60 6.79 -14.04
N ILE A 45 3.41 7.01 -12.75
CA ILE A 45 2.54 6.22 -11.87
C ILE A 45 1.36 7.04 -11.33
N GLY A 46 1.06 8.17 -11.98
CA GLY A 46 0.01 9.09 -11.54
C GLY A 46 0.31 9.78 -10.22
N GLN A 47 1.58 10.12 -9.98
CA GLN A 47 2.06 10.74 -8.75
C GLN A 47 1.56 12.17 -8.58
N TYR A 48 0.97 12.48 -7.43
CA TYR A 48 0.40 13.78 -7.08
C TYR A 48 1.45 14.79 -6.57
N ASP A 49 2.65 14.33 -6.26
CA ASP A 49 3.75 15.14 -5.73
C ASP A 49 4.69 15.71 -6.80
N GLU A 50 4.52 15.33 -8.09
CA GLU A 50 5.27 15.88 -9.23
C GLU A 50 4.33 16.62 -10.19
N PRO A 51 4.32 17.95 -10.15
CA PRO A 51 3.41 18.77 -10.97
C PRO A 51 3.80 18.85 -12.45
N ASP A 52 5.07 18.58 -12.80
CA ASP A 52 5.63 18.69 -14.14
C ASP A 52 6.39 17.42 -14.52
N LEU A 53 5.64 16.33 -14.63
CA LEU A 53 6.19 15.01 -14.94
C LEU A 53 6.84 14.98 -16.34
N ASP A 54 6.25 15.69 -17.31
CA ASP A 54 6.78 15.79 -18.68
C ASP A 54 8.15 16.49 -18.70
N GLY A 55 8.37 17.45 -17.80
CA GLY A 55 9.64 18.15 -17.64
C GLY A 55 10.74 17.34 -16.95
N VAL A 56 10.42 16.21 -16.30
CA VAL A 56 11.42 15.39 -15.58
C VAL A 56 12.54 14.91 -16.51
N ALA A 57 12.19 14.46 -17.72
CA ALA A 57 13.18 14.00 -18.71
C ALA A 57 14.12 15.13 -19.17
N ALA A 58 13.60 16.35 -19.33
CA ALA A 58 14.43 17.52 -19.65
C ALA A 58 15.38 17.85 -18.50
N ARG A 59 14.88 17.86 -17.25
CA ARG A 59 15.71 18.02 -16.05
C ARG A 59 16.83 16.99 -15.97
N ALA A 60 16.54 15.72 -16.27
CA ALA A 60 17.57 14.68 -16.27
C ALA A 60 18.71 14.96 -17.26
N LYS A 61 18.37 15.52 -18.43
CA LYS A 61 19.39 15.93 -19.44
C LYS A 61 20.25 17.08 -18.94
N GLU A 62 19.68 18.04 -18.19
CA GLU A 62 20.43 19.14 -17.59
C GLU A 62 21.47 18.60 -16.59
N TYR A 63 21.20 17.50 -15.89
CA TYR A 63 22.16 16.81 -15.00
C TYR A 63 23.11 15.85 -15.73
N GLY A 64 23.06 15.79 -17.06
CA GLY A 64 24.01 15.06 -17.88
C GLY A 64 23.64 13.62 -18.23
N ALA A 65 22.38 13.24 -18.09
CA ALA A 65 21.91 11.93 -18.55
C ALA A 65 22.05 11.77 -20.07
N GLU A 66 22.62 10.64 -20.53
CA GLU A 66 22.71 10.30 -21.96
C GLU A 66 21.33 9.89 -22.50
N ILE A 67 20.59 9.09 -21.75
CA ILE A 67 19.21 8.71 -22.01
C ILE A 67 18.34 9.32 -20.91
N ALA A 68 17.18 9.86 -21.29
CA ALA A 68 16.11 10.25 -20.34
C ALA A 68 14.80 9.73 -20.90
N ARG A 69 14.31 8.64 -20.33
CA ARG A 69 13.13 7.93 -20.82
C ARG A 69 11.99 7.99 -19.82
N HIS A 70 10.83 8.32 -20.32
CA HIS A 70 9.56 8.31 -19.59
C HIS A 70 8.82 7.00 -19.89
N VAL A 71 8.31 6.32 -18.86
CA VAL A 71 7.62 5.04 -18.96
C VAL A 71 6.25 5.16 -18.32
N ASP A 72 5.19 5.09 -19.11
CA ASP A 72 3.82 5.05 -18.59
C ASP A 72 3.57 3.72 -17.87
N ALA A 73 3.33 3.80 -16.59
CA ALA A 73 3.10 2.67 -15.70
C ALA A 73 1.74 2.74 -14.96
N LYS A 74 0.93 3.79 -15.21
CA LYS A 74 -0.34 4.02 -14.50
C LYS A 74 -1.29 2.83 -14.57
N ARG A 75 -1.58 2.36 -15.79
CA ARG A 75 -2.50 1.24 -15.96
C ARG A 75 -2.00 -0.04 -15.29
N ALA A 76 -0.71 -0.33 -15.43
CA ALA A 76 -0.11 -1.50 -14.77
C ALA A 76 -0.20 -1.41 -13.24
N LEU A 77 0.01 -0.22 -12.68
CA LEU A 77 -0.11 0.01 -11.25
C LEU A 77 -1.56 -0.08 -10.76
N VAL A 78 -2.51 0.41 -11.53
CA VAL A 78 -3.94 0.28 -11.22
C VAL A 78 -4.35 -1.20 -11.17
N GLU A 79 -3.93 -2.00 -12.14
CA GLU A 79 -4.21 -3.44 -12.15
C GLU A 79 -3.62 -4.17 -10.94
N GLU A 80 -2.38 -3.90 -10.59
CA GLU A 80 -1.75 -4.50 -9.40
C GLU A 80 -2.41 -4.02 -8.08
N GLY A 81 -2.89 -2.78 -8.04
CA GLY A 81 -3.67 -2.27 -6.91
C GLY A 81 -5.02 -2.97 -6.75
N PHE A 82 -5.70 -3.28 -7.86
CA PHE A 82 -6.92 -4.09 -7.81
C PHE A 82 -6.64 -5.51 -7.32
N VAL A 83 -5.52 -6.11 -7.71
CA VAL A 83 -5.12 -7.41 -7.18
C VAL A 83 -4.89 -7.32 -5.66
N ALA A 84 -4.21 -6.27 -5.20
CA ALA A 84 -3.99 -6.06 -3.76
C ALA A 84 -5.30 -5.87 -2.98
N LEU A 85 -6.28 -5.16 -3.56
CA LEU A 85 -7.63 -5.01 -3.02
C LEU A 85 -8.34 -6.36 -2.94
N GLN A 86 -8.43 -7.10 -4.06
CA GLN A 86 -9.12 -8.37 -4.17
C GLN A 86 -8.59 -9.44 -3.22
N THR A 87 -7.31 -9.42 -2.98
CA THR A 87 -6.62 -10.42 -2.14
C THR A 87 -6.51 -10.04 -0.68
N GLY A 88 -7.05 -8.90 -0.27
CA GLY A 88 -6.97 -8.44 1.11
C GLY A 88 -5.54 -8.08 1.56
N ALA A 89 -4.64 -7.75 0.63
CA ALA A 89 -3.26 -7.39 0.97
C ALA A 89 -3.18 -6.12 1.83
N PHE A 90 -4.24 -5.30 1.87
CA PHE A 90 -4.38 -4.15 2.75
C PHE A 90 -5.14 -4.44 4.06
N ASN A 91 -5.45 -5.69 4.38
CA ASN A 91 -6.13 -6.08 5.62
C ASN A 91 -5.21 -6.00 6.85
N VAL A 92 -4.45 -4.94 6.96
CA VAL A 92 -3.62 -4.62 8.12
C VAL A 92 -4.24 -3.45 8.87
N ARG A 93 -4.53 -3.64 10.15
CA ARG A 93 -5.07 -2.59 11.02
C ARG A 93 -4.08 -2.24 12.11
N SER A 94 -3.92 -0.95 12.33
CA SER A 94 -3.09 -0.40 13.40
C SER A 94 -3.76 0.86 13.95
N GLY A 95 -3.81 1.01 15.27
CA GLY A 95 -4.45 2.17 15.90
C GLY A 95 -5.93 2.36 15.54
N GLY A 96 -6.65 1.27 15.22
CA GLY A 96 -8.06 1.32 14.81
C GLY A 96 -8.31 1.68 13.35
N LYS A 97 -7.27 2.00 12.58
CA LYS A 97 -7.36 2.36 11.15
C LYS A 97 -6.74 1.30 10.25
N THR A 98 -7.24 1.19 9.03
CA THR A 98 -6.61 0.37 7.99
C THR A 98 -5.35 1.08 7.48
N TYR A 99 -4.29 0.32 7.31
CA TYR A 99 -2.99 0.81 6.86
C TYR A 99 -2.85 0.61 5.35
N PHE A 100 -3.02 1.70 4.59
CA PHE A 100 -2.87 1.71 3.14
C PHE A 100 -1.50 2.24 2.73
N ASN A 101 -0.46 1.40 2.80
CA ASN A 101 0.82 1.73 2.21
C ASN A 101 0.87 1.23 0.77
N THR A 102 0.72 2.13 -0.19
CA THR A 102 0.68 1.82 -1.62
C THR A 102 2.06 1.87 -2.30
N THR A 103 3.07 2.39 -1.62
CA THR A 103 4.46 2.44 -2.12
C THR A 103 5.00 1.07 -2.52
N PRO A 104 4.83 -0.03 -1.72
CA PRO A 104 5.38 -1.33 -2.08
C PRO A 104 4.86 -1.90 -3.41
N VAL A 105 3.55 -1.79 -3.68
CA VAL A 105 2.98 -2.22 -4.96
C VAL A 105 3.46 -1.33 -6.11
N GLY A 106 3.61 -0.03 -5.86
CA GLY A 106 4.24 0.91 -6.80
C GLY A 106 5.65 0.47 -7.18
N ARG A 107 6.47 0.03 -6.21
CA ARG A 107 7.84 -0.43 -6.47
C ARG A 107 7.89 -1.75 -7.25
N ALA A 108 6.92 -2.64 -7.09
CA ALA A 108 6.81 -3.85 -7.91
C ALA A 108 6.65 -3.51 -9.39
N VAL A 109 5.80 -2.54 -9.71
CA VAL A 109 5.54 -2.09 -11.07
C VAL A 109 6.72 -1.29 -11.62
N THR A 110 7.18 -0.28 -10.89
CA THR A 110 8.29 0.57 -11.36
C THR A 110 9.59 -0.22 -11.52
N GLY A 111 9.97 -1.05 -10.54
CA GLY A 111 11.19 -1.85 -10.59
C GLY A 111 11.22 -2.84 -11.74
N THR A 112 10.08 -3.31 -12.22
CA THR A 112 10.00 -4.24 -13.36
C THR A 112 9.93 -3.52 -14.70
N LEU A 113 9.10 -2.48 -14.83
CA LEU A 113 8.90 -1.79 -16.11
C LEU A 113 10.10 -0.94 -16.52
N LEU A 114 10.74 -0.26 -15.55
CA LEU A 114 11.95 0.52 -15.84
C LEU A 114 13.10 -0.40 -16.31
N VAL A 115 13.28 -1.56 -15.67
CA VAL A 115 14.29 -2.54 -16.10
C VAL A 115 14.01 -3.13 -17.49
N ARG A 116 12.73 -3.30 -17.86
CA ARG A 116 12.38 -3.68 -19.23
C ARG A 116 12.76 -2.59 -20.23
N ALA A 117 12.47 -1.32 -19.92
CA ALA A 117 12.88 -0.19 -20.76
C ALA A 117 14.41 -0.10 -20.89
N MET A 118 15.16 -0.31 -19.80
CA MET A 118 16.62 -0.38 -19.83
C MET A 118 17.15 -1.46 -20.77
N LYS A 119 16.51 -2.65 -20.75
CA LYS A 119 16.91 -3.76 -21.63
C LYS A 119 16.74 -3.41 -23.12
N GLU A 120 15.68 -2.67 -23.46
CA GLU A 120 15.47 -2.18 -24.83
C GLU A 120 16.54 -1.19 -25.26
N ASP A 121 17.05 -0.38 -24.34
CA ASP A 121 18.10 0.62 -24.57
C ASP A 121 19.53 0.04 -24.44
N GLY A 122 19.67 -1.26 -24.15
CA GLY A 122 20.97 -1.92 -23.98
C GLY A 122 21.73 -1.47 -22.72
N VAL A 123 20.99 -1.13 -21.64
CA VAL A 123 21.55 -0.74 -20.34
C VAL A 123 21.38 -1.89 -19.36
N ASP A 124 22.49 -2.40 -18.81
CA ASP A 124 22.53 -3.61 -17.97
C ASP A 124 23.02 -3.39 -16.54
N ILE A 125 23.27 -2.15 -16.14
CA ILE A 125 23.55 -1.75 -14.76
C ILE A 125 22.35 -0.97 -14.23
N TRP A 126 21.74 -1.47 -13.15
CA TRP A 126 20.57 -0.89 -12.52
C TRP A 126 20.89 -0.18 -11.22
N GLY A 127 20.38 1.03 -11.05
CA GLY A 127 20.51 1.83 -9.87
C GLY A 127 19.24 2.64 -9.54
N ASP A 128 19.21 3.16 -8.36
CA ASP A 128 18.18 4.06 -7.84
C ASP A 128 18.74 4.94 -6.72
N GLY A 129 17.97 5.95 -6.32
CA GLY A 129 18.32 6.89 -5.26
C GLY A 129 18.01 6.41 -3.83
N SER A 130 17.69 5.14 -3.63
CA SER A 130 17.32 4.63 -2.30
C SER A 130 18.49 4.63 -1.33
N THR A 131 18.25 5.15 -0.13
CA THR A 131 19.26 5.12 0.94
C THR A 131 19.38 3.73 1.56
N TYR A 132 20.54 3.40 2.11
CA TYR A 132 20.81 2.10 2.76
C TYR A 132 19.95 1.84 4.02
N LYS A 133 19.32 2.87 4.58
CA LYS A 133 18.41 2.77 5.74
C LYS A 133 16.94 2.57 5.36
N GLY A 134 16.60 2.76 4.08
CA GLY A 134 15.23 2.64 3.58
C GLY A 134 14.82 1.23 3.18
N ASN A 135 13.54 1.04 2.88
CA ASN A 135 13.02 -0.24 2.38
C ASN A 135 13.24 -0.40 0.87
N ASP A 136 13.23 0.71 0.12
CA ASP A 136 13.20 0.68 -1.34
C ASP A 136 14.49 0.15 -1.95
N ILE A 137 15.62 0.26 -1.23
CA ILE A 137 16.90 -0.31 -1.69
C ILE A 137 16.80 -1.83 -1.92
N GLU A 138 16.05 -2.54 -1.07
CA GLU A 138 15.81 -3.97 -1.23
C GLU A 138 14.71 -4.25 -2.26
N ARG A 139 13.63 -3.49 -2.26
CA ARG A 139 12.53 -3.64 -3.22
C ARG A 139 13.01 -3.52 -4.66
N PHE A 140 13.73 -2.45 -4.99
CA PHE A 140 14.29 -2.25 -6.33
C PHE A 140 15.35 -3.28 -6.69
N TYR A 141 16.17 -3.71 -5.74
CA TYR A 141 17.13 -4.78 -5.95
C TYR A 141 16.43 -6.08 -6.39
N ARG A 142 15.40 -6.51 -5.64
CA ARG A 142 14.66 -7.74 -5.91
C ARG A 142 13.90 -7.66 -7.23
N TYR A 143 13.08 -6.64 -7.44
CA TYR A 143 12.28 -6.51 -8.65
C TYR A 143 13.14 -6.33 -9.90
N GLY A 144 14.23 -5.60 -9.81
CA GLY A 144 15.18 -5.46 -10.89
C GLY A 144 15.76 -6.81 -11.34
N LEU A 145 16.24 -7.62 -10.39
CA LEU A 145 16.79 -8.95 -10.67
C LEU A 145 15.72 -9.96 -11.12
N MET A 146 14.48 -9.82 -10.68
CA MET A 146 13.38 -10.65 -11.19
C MET A 146 13.03 -10.31 -12.63
N ALA A 147 13.06 -9.03 -13.01
CA ALA A 147 12.81 -8.58 -14.38
C ALA A 147 13.97 -8.94 -15.33
N ASN A 148 15.22 -8.85 -14.83
CA ASN A 148 16.42 -9.23 -15.59
C ASN A 148 17.48 -9.83 -14.65
N PRO A 149 17.62 -11.17 -14.59
CA PRO A 149 18.57 -11.82 -13.69
C PRO A 149 20.05 -11.58 -14.06
N SER A 150 20.35 -11.02 -15.23
CA SER A 150 21.72 -10.70 -15.65
C SER A 150 22.19 -9.30 -15.23
N LEU A 151 21.31 -8.47 -14.68
CA LEU A 151 21.67 -7.12 -14.21
C LEU A 151 22.85 -7.13 -13.24
N ARG A 152 23.72 -6.14 -13.39
CA ARG A 152 24.61 -5.65 -12.36
C ARG A 152 23.91 -4.50 -11.65
N ILE A 153 24.21 -4.30 -10.38
CA ILE A 153 23.53 -3.32 -9.53
C ILE A 153 24.56 -2.29 -9.06
N TYR A 154 24.33 -1.03 -9.35
CA TYR A 154 25.07 0.08 -8.77
C TYR A 154 24.11 1.02 -8.05
N LYS A 155 24.33 1.21 -6.77
CA LYS A 155 23.54 2.13 -5.95
C LYS A 155 24.46 3.19 -5.36
N PRO A 156 24.30 4.48 -5.70
CA PRO A 156 25.16 5.56 -5.19
C PRO A 156 25.27 5.53 -3.66
N TRP A 157 24.18 5.31 -2.94
CA TRP A 157 24.17 5.23 -1.48
C TRP A 157 24.87 3.99 -0.87
N LEU A 158 25.40 3.07 -1.68
CA LEU A 158 26.27 1.96 -1.26
C LEU A 158 27.73 2.18 -1.69
N ASP A 159 28.02 3.24 -2.41
CA ASP A 159 29.36 3.63 -2.80
C ASP A 159 29.95 4.56 -1.74
N SER A 160 31.07 4.15 -1.12
CA SER A 160 31.71 4.92 -0.05
C SER A 160 32.17 6.29 -0.53
N GLN A 161 32.66 6.41 -1.77
CA GLN A 161 33.10 7.67 -2.32
C GLN A 161 31.91 8.65 -2.46
N PHE A 162 30.78 8.18 -2.99
CA PHE A 162 29.57 9.00 -3.09
C PHE A 162 29.10 9.49 -1.71
N VAL A 163 29.09 8.57 -0.73
CA VAL A 163 28.62 8.90 0.64
C VAL A 163 29.58 9.85 1.36
N GLU A 164 30.88 9.71 1.16
CA GLU A 164 31.90 10.62 1.75
C GLU A 164 31.83 12.03 1.18
N GLU A 165 31.57 12.16 -0.13
CA GLU A 165 31.45 13.45 -0.81
C GLU A 165 30.08 14.12 -0.61
N LEU A 166 29.00 13.32 -0.56
CA LEU A 166 27.61 13.79 -0.72
C LEU A 166 26.67 13.20 0.35
N GLY A 167 27.17 12.93 1.53
CA GLY A 167 26.46 12.18 2.59
C GLY A 167 25.21 12.83 3.17
N GLY A 168 24.89 14.08 2.80
CA GLY A 168 23.72 14.81 3.27
C GLY A 168 23.10 15.70 2.20
N ARG A 169 21.87 16.19 2.47
CA ARG A 169 21.15 17.06 1.52
C ARG A 169 21.83 18.43 1.35
N HIS A 170 22.44 18.93 2.40
CA HIS A 170 23.17 20.18 2.37
C HIS A 170 24.39 20.04 1.46
N GLU A 171 25.19 19.01 1.67
CA GLU A 171 26.38 18.70 0.87
C GLU A 171 26.03 18.46 -0.59
N MET A 172 24.94 17.75 -0.89
CA MET A 172 24.45 17.57 -2.26
C MET A 172 24.08 18.89 -2.93
N SER A 173 23.41 19.78 -2.20
CA SER A 173 22.98 21.08 -2.71
C SER A 173 24.18 21.98 -3.03
N GLU A 174 25.15 22.05 -2.11
CA GLU A 174 26.39 22.82 -2.31
C GLU A 174 27.22 22.25 -3.46
N TRP A 175 27.29 20.91 -3.56
CA TRP A 175 28.04 20.25 -4.63
C TRP A 175 27.46 20.57 -6.01
N LEU A 176 26.12 20.50 -6.19
CA LEU A 176 25.47 20.85 -7.44
C LEU A 176 25.75 22.27 -7.85
N VAL A 177 25.63 23.22 -6.93
CA VAL A 177 25.91 24.65 -7.19
C VAL A 177 27.38 24.86 -7.57
N ALA A 178 28.31 24.23 -6.83
CA ALA A 178 29.75 24.35 -7.08
C ALA A 178 30.17 23.81 -8.46
N HIS A 179 29.44 22.81 -8.99
CA HIS A 179 29.70 22.24 -10.31
C HIS A 179 28.86 22.86 -11.43
N GLY A 180 28.11 23.93 -11.12
CA GLY A 180 27.34 24.69 -12.13
C GLY A 180 26.06 24.02 -12.61
N TYR A 181 25.55 23.00 -11.88
CA TYR A 181 24.27 22.36 -12.17
C TYR A 181 23.09 23.21 -11.68
N PRO A 182 21.96 23.20 -12.40
CA PRO A 182 20.77 23.92 -11.96
C PRO A 182 20.22 23.29 -10.68
N TYR A 183 20.44 23.95 -9.57
CA TYR A 183 19.81 23.57 -8.30
C TYR A 183 18.63 24.49 -8.03
N ARG A 184 17.44 23.93 -7.96
CA ARG A 184 16.25 24.62 -7.49
C ARG A 184 16.08 24.30 -6.01
N ASP A 185 16.38 25.30 -5.18
CA ASP A 185 16.14 25.19 -3.75
C ASP A 185 14.65 24.90 -3.52
N SER A 186 14.32 23.69 -3.15
CA SER A 186 12.99 23.39 -2.63
C SER A 186 13.00 23.90 -1.21
N ALA A 187 12.14 24.86 -0.88
CA ALA A 187 11.89 25.28 0.50
C ALA A 187 11.93 24.05 1.41
N GLU A 188 12.65 24.15 2.53
CA GLU A 188 12.87 23.03 3.45
C GLU A 188 11.53 22.47 3.92
N LYS A 189 11.05 21.43 3.21
CA LYS A 189 9.80 20.76 3.58
C LYS A 189 9.99 20.06 4.92
N ALA A 190 9.00 20.17 5.80
CA ALA A 190 9.03 19.55 7.12
C ALA A 190 9.09 18.02 7.07
N TYR A 191 8.78 17.40 5.94
CA TYR A 191 8.79 15.95 5.69
C TYR A 191 9.04 15.66 4.21
N SER A 192 9.32 14.40 3.88
CA SER A 192 9.39 13.89 2.51
C SER A 192 8.04 13.28 2.11
N THR A 193 7.70 13.39 0.83
CA THR A 193 6.48 12.82 0.24
C THR A 193 6.85 11.90 -0.91
N ASP A 194 6.16 10.77 -1.03
CA ASP A 194 6.24 9.82 -2.15
C ASP A 194 4.81 9.39 -2.51
N ALA A 195 4.39 9.66 -3.73
CA ALA A 195 3.03 9.42 -4.17
C ALA A 195 2.96 8.55 -5.42
N ASN A 196 1.81 7.92 -5.58
CA ASN A 196 1.37 7.25 -6.80
C ASN A 196 -0.16 7.37 -6.92
N ILE A 197 -0.74 6.85 -7.99
CA ILE A 197 -2.19 6.95 -8.23
C ILE A 197 -3.05 6.37 -7.09
N TRP A 198 -2.53 5.43 -6.29
CA TRP A 198 -3.27 4.79 -5.21
C TRP A 198 -3.14 5.47 -3.86
N GLY A 199 -2.07 6.21 -3.64
CA GLY A 199 -1.84 6.83 -2.33
C GLY A 199 -0.54 7.61 -2.25
N ALA A 200 -0.37 8.30 -1.13
CA ALA A 200 0.83 9.03 -0.78
C ALA A 200 1.32 8.64 0.61
N SER A 201 2.63 8.69 0.81
CA SER A 201 3.27 8.60 2.12
C SER A 201 4.03 9.86 2.44
N HIS A 202 3.95 10.32 3.70
CA HIS A 202 4.69 11.43 4.25
C HIS A 202 5.54 10.90 5.39
N GLU A 203 6.85 11.07 5.32
CA GLU A 203 7.78 10.50 6.30
C GLU A 203 9.05 11.34 6.46
N ALA A 204 9.90 10.95 7.37
CA ALA A 204 11.20 11.56 7.67
C ALA A 204 11.14 12.96 8.30
N LYS A 205 12.30 13.52 8.61
CA LYS A 205 12.51 14.87 9.19
C LYS A 205 11.67 15.09 10.46
N HIS A 206 10.75 16.08 10.46
CA HIS A 206 9.91 16.39 11.61
C HIS A 206 8.95 15.26 11.97
N LEU A 207 8.56 14.42 11.01
CA LEU A 207 7.69 13.25 11.28
C LEU A 207 8.41 12.10 12.00
N GLU A 208 9.74 12.10 12.09
CA GLU A 208 10.48 11.13 12.91
C GLU A 208 10.28 11.34 14.40
N PHE A 209 9.84 12.53 14.82
CA PHE A 209 9.57 12.89 16.20
C PHE A 209 8.09 12.65 16.52
N LEU A 210 7.81 11.80 17.52
CA LEU A 210 6.45 11.38 17.86
C LEU A 210 5.62 12.46 18.56
N ASP A 211 6.22 13.54 19.01
CA ASP A 211 5.58 14.73 19.58
C ASP A 211 5.02 15.68 18.52
N ASN A 212 5.36 15.50 17.25
CA ASN A 212 4.74 16.20 16.14
C ASN A 212 3.43 15.49 15.75
N GLY A 213 2.32 16.24 15.76
CA GLY A 213 1.00 15.72 15.37
C GLY A 213 0.79 15.65 13.86
N LEU A 214 -0.39 15.15 13.47
CA LEU A 214 -0.83 15.09 12.08
C LEU A 214 -0.93 16.51 11.45
N ASP A 215 -1.08 17.54 12.27
CA ASP A 215 -1.30 18.92 11.83
C ASP A 215 -0.20 19.52 10.97
N ILE A 216 1.03 18.97 11.06
CA ILE A 216 2.14 19.43 10.22
C ILE A 216 2.02 18.94 8.77
N VAL A 217 1.15 17.95 8.51
CA VAL A 217 0.96 17.38 7.17
C VAL A 217 -0.11 18.15 6.41
N THR A 218 0.23 18.51 5.18
CA THR A 218 -0.74 19.00 4.19
C THR A 218 -1.04 17.87 3.22
N PRO A 219 -2.27 17.33 3.23
CA PRO A 219 -2.68 16.31 2.29
C PRO A 219 -2.52 16.77 0.83
N ILE A 220 -2.11 15.84 -0.03
CA ILE A 220 -1.98 16.09 -1.46
C ILE A 220 -3.01 15.36 -2.31
N MET A 221 -3.73 14.38 -1.71
CA MET A 221 -4.78 13.62 -2.39
C MET A 221 -6.18 13.97 -1.88
N GLY A 222 -6.28 14.85 -0.90
CA GLY A 222 -7.57 15.21 -0.32
C GLY A 222 -7.48 16.38 0.65
N VAL A 223 -8.43 16.41 1.59
CA VAL A 223 -8.57 17.48 2.58
C VAL A 223 -8.08 17.03 3.96
N ALA A 224 -7.58 17.98 4.76
CA ALA A 224 -7.20 17.78 6.16
C ALA A 224 -8.46 17.67 7.04
N ALA A 225 -9.13 16.51 6.97
CA ALA A 225 -10.43 16.33 7.64
C ALA A 225 -10.37 16.44 9.18
N TRP A 226 -9.18 16.41 9.79
CA TRP A 226 -8.99 16.63 11.23
C TRP A 226 -9.04 18.12 11.64
N ARG A 227 -8.95 19.04 10.65
CA ARG A 227 -8.94 20.49 10.91
C ARG A 227 -10.38 21.02 10.96
N GLU A 228 -10.71 21.83 11.96
CA GLU A 228 -12.05 22.38 12.14
C GLU A 228 -12.48 23.36 11.04
N ASP A 229 -11.49 24.07 10.43
CA ASP A 229 -11.71 25.05 9.36
C ASP A 229 -12.00 24.43 7.99
N VAL A 230 -11.87 23.10 7.84
CA VAL A 230 -12.18 22.38 6.60
C VAL A 230 -13.64 22.00 6.56
N GLU A 231 -14.38 22.45 5.54
CA GLU A 231 -15.76 22.04 5.31
C GLU A 231 -15.82 20.73 4.53
N VAL A 232 -16.62 19.78 5.02
CA VAL A 232 -16.89 18.50 4.34
C VAL A 232 -18.39 18.30 4.22
N VAL A 233 -18.86 18.22 2.99
CA VAL A 233 -20.27 18.01 2.68
C VAL A 233 -20.58 16.53 2.65
N THR A 234 -21.62 16.10 3.39
CA THR A 234 -22.09 14.71 3.37
C THR A 234 -22.64 14.34 2.00
N GLU A 235 -22.25 13.18 1.47
CA GLU A 235 -22.78 12.64 0.23
C GLU A 235 -23.02 11.13 0.29
N GLU A 236 -23.85 10.62 -0.62
CA GLU A 236 -24.07 9.20 -0.83
C GLU A 236 -23.28 8.75 -2.06
N VAL A 237 -22.59 7.63 -1.92
CA VAL A 237 -21.72 7.07 -2.95
C VAL A 237 -22.00 5.60 -3.09
N SER A 238 -22.24 5.12 -4.31
CA SER A 238 -22.32 3.70 -4.60
C SER A 238 -21.11 3.23 -5.40
N VAL A 239 -20.62 2.02 -5.10
CA VAL A 239 -19.55 1.34 -5.83
C VAL A 239 -20.03 -0.04 -6.23
N ARG A 240 -19.97 -0.33 -7.53
CA ARG A 240 -20.33 -1.64 -8.08
C ARG A 240 -19.10 -2.44 -8.46
N PHE A 241 -19.13 -3.73 -8.10
CA PHE A 241 -18.10 -4.71 -8.41
C PHE A 241 -18.64 -5.84 -9.28
N GLU A 242 -17.82 -6.33 -10.19
CA GLU A 242 -18.04 -7.54 -10.98
C GLU A 242 -16.83 -8.46 -10.88
N ALA A 243 -17.06 -9.69 -10.40
CA ALA A 243 -16.00 -10.69 -10.17
C ALA A 243 -14.78 -10.10 -9.43
N GLY A 244 -15.04 -9.29 -8.41
CA GLY A 244 -14.02 -8.67 -7.56
C GLY A 244 -13.40 -7.38 -8.10
N ARG A 245 -13.74 -6.92 -9.30
CA ARG A 245 -13.24 -5.69 -9.87
C ARG A 245 -14.25 -4.55 -9.71
N PRO A 246 -13.84 -3.36 -9.28
CA PRO A 246 -14.72 -2.21 -9.33
C PRO A 246 -14.96 -1.82 -10.80
N VAL A 247 -16.20 -1.61 -11.17
CA VAL A 247 -16.61 -1.31 -12.56
C VAL A 247 -17.42 -0.02 -12.69
N ALA A 248 -18.09 0.41 -11.63
CA ALA A 248 -18.87 1.63 -11.63
C ALA A 248 -18.86 2.36 -10.30
N ILE A 249 -18.99 3.69 -10.34
CA ILE A 249 -19.18 4.56 -9.19
C ILE A 249 -20.39 5.44 -9.48
N ASN A 250 -21.33 5.53 -8.52
CA ASN A 250 -22.58 6.31 -8.66
C ASN A 250 -23.36 6.01 -9.96
N GLY A 251 -23.38 4.75 -10.37
CA GLY A 251 -24.05 4.30 -11.58
C GLY A 251 -23.34 4.64 -12.90
N VAL A 252 -22.19 5.32 -12.84
CA VAL A 252 -21.34 5.58 -14.03
C VAL A 252 -20.36 4.43 -14.20
N GLU A 253 -20.40 3.78 -15.36
CA GLU A 253 -19.48 2.72 -15.74
C GLU A 253 -18.15 3.28 -16.28
N TYR A 254 -17.05 2.60 -15.99
CA TYR A 254 -15.71 2.99 -16.41
C TYR A 254 -15.04 1.87 -17.20
N ASP A 255 -14.86 2.07 -18.50
CA ASP A 255 -14.04 1.17 -19.34
C ASP A 255 -12.54 1.31 -19.03
N ASP A 256 -12.11 2.53 -18.64
CA ASP A 256 -10.75 2.80 -18.23
C ASP A 256 -10.61 2.70 -16.69
N PRO A 257 -9.91 1.69 -16.19
CA PRO A 257 -9.71 1.52 -14.76
C PRO A 257 -8.90 2.66 -14.12
N VAL A 258 -8.08 3.38 -14.90
CA VAL A 258 -7.34 4.55 -14.40
C VAL A 258 -8.31 5.70 -14.09
N ALA A 259 -9.29 5.93 -14.95
CA ALA A 259 -10.32 6.95 -14.74
C ALA A 259 -11.18 6.62 -13.50
N LEU A 260 -11.54 5.35 -13.30
CA LEU A 260 -12.27 4.90 -12.11
C LEU A 260 -11.49 5.22 -10.83
N VAL A 261 -10.18 4.97 -10.81
CA VAL A 261 -9.34 5.23 -9.63
C VAL A 261 -9.22 6.72 -9.35
N TYR A 262 -9.10 7.56 -10.38
CA TYR A 262 -9.10 9.02 -10.20
C TYR A 262 -10.42 9.51 -9.61
N GLU A 263 -11.57 8.99 -10.08
CA GLU A 263 -12.88 9.34 -9.50
C GLU A 263 -12.98 8.87 -8.05
N ALA A 264 -12.55 7.64 -7.74
CA ALA A 264 -12.52 7.14 -6.36
C ALA A 264 -11.63 8.02 -5.45
N ASN A 265 -10.47 8.46 -5.96
CA ASN A 265 -9.60 9.40 -5.25
C ASN A 265 -10.25 10.76 -5.04
N ALA A 266 -10.93 11.30 -6.04
CA ALA A 266 -11.61 12.58 -5.94
C ALA A 266 -12.73 12.54 -4.90
N ILE A 267 -13.52 11.46 -4.88
CA ILE A 267 -14.57 11.24 -3.89
C ILE A 267 -13.98 11.07 -2.48
N GLY A 268 -13.11 10.09 -2.29
CA GLY A 268 -12.52 9.84 -0.98
C GLY A 268 -11.72 11.05 -0.47
N GLY A 269 -11.02 11.74 -1.37
CA GLY A 269 -10.18 12.89 -1.05
C GLY A 269 -10.96 14.07 -0.48
N ARG A 270 -12.11 14.45 -1.08
CA ARG A 270 -12.92 15.57 -0.57
C ARG A 270 -13.57 15.29 0.79
N HIS A 271 -13.55 14.02 1.24
CA HIS A 271 -13.94 13.63 2.59
C HIS A 271 -12.76 13.48 3.54
N GLY A 272 -11.51 13.45 3.05
CA GLY A 272 -10.31 13.11 3.82
C GLY A 272 -10.30 11.65 4.28
N LEU A 273 -10.92 10.76 3.50
CA LEU A 273 -11.00 9.32 3.76
C LEU A 273 -9.62 8.66 3.60
N GLY A 274 -9.33 7.64 4.42
CA GLY A 274 -8.14 6.80 4.25
C GLY A 274 -6.82 7.46 4.66
N ILE A 275 -6.85 8.42 5.58
CA ILE A 275 -5.66 9.01 6.17
C ILE A 275 -5.34 8.32 7.48
N SER A 276 -4.09 7.89 7.64
CA SER A 276 -3.63 7.21 8.85
C SER A 276 -2.20 7.55 9.25
N ASP A 277 -1.97 7.69 10.56
CA ASP A 277 -0.66 7.81 11.19
C ASP A 277 -0.22 6.42 11.67
N GLN A 278 0.91 5.94 11.19
CA GLN A 278 1.35 4.56 11.39
C GLN A 278 2.77 4.48 11.92
N ILE A 279 2.97 3.58 12.88
CA ILE A 279 4.30 3.13 13.29
C ILE A 279 4.49 1.72 12.74
N GLU A 280 5.49 1.55 11.89
CA GLU A 280 5.78 0.31 11.18
C GLU A 280 7.18 -0.25 11.47
N ASN A 281 7.37 -1.53 11.19
CA ASN A 281 8.70 -2.14 11.16
C ASN A 281 9.24 -2.12 9.72
N ARG A 282 10.36 -1.46 9.50
CA ARG A 282 11.09 -1.55 8.24
C ARG A 282 11.59 -2.97 8.00
N ILE A 283 12.02 -3.26 6.77
CA ILE A 283 12.61 -4.56 6.40
C ILE A 283 13.85 -4.85 7.25
N ILE A 284 14.61 -3.82 7.63
CA ILE A 284 15.80 -3.91 8.50
C ILE A 284 15.46 -3.99 10.00
N GLU A 285 14.21 -4.33 10.37
CA GLU A 285 13.71 -4.46 11.76
C GLU A 285 13.69 -3.16 12.59
N ALA A 286 13.99 -1.99 11.99
CA ALA A 286 13.89 -0.70 12.67
C ALA A 286 12.45 -0.18 12.64
N LYS A 287 12.05 0.54 13.69
CA LYS A 287 10.77 1.28 13.71
C LYS A 287 10.87 2.54 12.86
N SER A 288 9.78 2.86 12.16
CA SER A 288 9.60 4.15 11.50
C SER A 288 8.16 4.60 11.63
N ARG A 289 7.94 5.90 11.44
CA ARG A 289 6.61 6.51 11.39
C ARG A 289 6.37 7.09 10.01
N GLY A 290 5.15 6.92 9.51
CA GLY A 290 4.67 7.55 8.29
C GLY A 290 3.20 7.94 8.40
N ILE A 291 2.84 9.02 7.72
CA ILE A 291 1.46 9.42 7.50
C ILE A 291 1.09 8.99 6.07
N TYR A 292 -0.03 8.33 5.92
CA TYR A 292 -0.45 7.72 4.66
C TYR A 292 -1.80 8.29 4.22
N GLU A 293 -1.90 8.61 2.94
CA GLU A 293 -3.15 8.98 2.26
C GLU A 293 -3.46 7.93 1.20
N ALA A 294 -4.69 7.42 1.16
CA ALA A 294 -5.14 6.52 0.10
C ALA A 294 -6.67 6.61 -0.05
N PRO A 295 -7.20 7.77 -0.47
CA PRO A 295 -8.63 8.03 -0.41
C PRO A 295 -9.46 7.10 -1.31
N GLY A 296 -9.05 6.87 -2.55
CA GLY A 296 -9.74 5.97 -3.46
C GLY A 296 -9.61 4.51 -3.05
N MET A 297 -8.42 4.08 -2.61
CA MET A 297 -8.24 2.72 -2.10
C MET A 297 -9.11 2.48 -0.87
N ALA A 298 -9.23 3.45 0.04
CA ALA A 298 -10.09 3.33 1.22
C ALA A 298 -11.57 3.19 0.84
N LEU A 299 -12.07 4.01 -0.11
CA LEU A 299 -13.44 3.91 -0.60
C LEU A 299 -13.72 2.52 -1.21
N LEU A 300 -12.84 2.06 -2.10
CA LEU A 300 -12.97 0.76 -2.73
C LEU A 300 -12.84 -0.40 -1.73
N HIS A 301 -11.93 -0.29 -0.76
CA HIS A 301 -11.72 -1.31 0.25
C HIS A 301 -12.93 -1.48 1.18
N ILE A 302 -13.54 -0.38 1.66
CA ILE A 302 -14.72 -0.42 2.53
C ILE A 302 -15.87 -1.15 1.82
N THR A 303 -16.12 -0.80 0.57
CA THR A 303 -17.22 -1.36 -0.22
C THR A 303 -16.95 -2.81 -0.64
N TYR A 304 -15.71 -3.12 -0.99
CA TYR A 304 -15.27 -4.47 -1.33
C TYR A 304 -15.37 -5.42 -0.12
N GLU A 305 -14.82 -5.04 1.05
CA GLU A 305 -14.89 -5.84 2.27
C GLU A 305 -16.34 -6.09 2.71
N ARG A 306 -17.24 -5.11 2.50
CA ARG A 306 -18.66 -5.31 2.79
C ARG A 306 -19.25 -6.45 1.97
N LEU A 307 -18.94 -6.52 0.67
CA LEU A 307 -19.38 -7.62 -0.20
C LEU A 307 -18.72 -8.95 0.17
N VAL A 308 -17.42 -8.97 0.42
CA VAL A 308 -16.70 -10.18 0.86
C VAL A 308 -17.37 -10.79 2.09
N ASN A 309 -17.68 -9.97 3.09
CA ASN A 309 -18.35 -10.41 4.32
C ASN A 309 -19.80 -10.89 4.08
N ALA A 310 -20.51 -10.28 3.13
CA ALA A 310 -21.90 -10.66 2.83
C ALA A 310 -22.02 -11.95 1.99
N ILE A 311 -20.95 -12.32 1.30
CA ILE A 311 -20.92 -13.45 0.35
C ILE A 311 -20.32 -14.70 0.98
N HIS A 312 -19.22 -14.59 1.72
CA HIS A 312 -18.44 -15.73 2.18
C HIS A 312 -18.77 -16.16 3.61
N ASN A 313 -18.59 -17.45 3.90
CA ASN A 313 -18.75 -18.01 5.25
C ASN A 313 -17.50 -17.72 6.11
N GLU A 314 -17.65 -17.90 7.44
CA GLU A 314 -16.63 -17.60 8.43
C GLU A 314 -15.26 -18.26 8.15
N ASN A 315 -15.24 -19.54 7.74
CA ASN A 315 -13.99 -20.24 7.47
C ASN A 315 -13.24 -19.65 6.27
N THR A 316 -13.98 -19.28 5.22
CA THR A 316 -13.41 -18.59 4.04
C THR A 316 -12.91 -17.21 4.40
N LEU A 317 -13.66 -16.45 5.22
CA LEU A 317 -13.26 -15.13 5.70
C LEU A 317 -11.99 -15.20 6.55
N ALA A 318 -11.90 -16.18 7.47
CA ALA A 318 -10.71 -16.37 8.28
C ALA A 318 -9.45 -16.64 7.43
N SER A 319 -9.58 -17.51 6.41
CA SER A 319 -8.48 -17.77 5.46
C SER A 319 -8.14 -16.54 4.66
N TYR A 320 -9.13 -15.83 4.11
CA TYR A 320 -8.95 -14.59 3.36
C TYR A 320 -8.18 -13.52 4.15
N HIS A 321 -8.57 -13.27 5.40
CA HIS A 321 -7.88 -12.28 6.23
C HIS A 321 -6.46 -12.69 6.61
N ASN A 322 -6.24 -13.97 6.93
CA ASN A 322 -4.91 -14.48 7.28
C ASN A 322 -3.95 -14.43 6.09
N ASP A 323 -4.40 -14.95 4.94
CA ASP A 323 -3.58 -15.03 3.73
C ASP A 323 -3.38 -13.65 3.10
N GLY A 324 -4.41 -12.80 3.12
CA GLY A 324 -4.31 -11.40 2.69
C GLY A 324 -3.29 -10.61 3.52
N ARG A 325 -3.33 -10.74 4.85
CA ARG A 325 -2.34 -10.11 5.72
C ARG A 325 -0.92 -10.61 5.46
N LYS A 326 -0.75 -11.92 5.23
CA LYS A 326 0.54 -12.50 4.85
C LYS A 326 1.03 -11.94 3.52
N LEU A 327 0.14 -11.86 2.54
CA LEU A 327 0.44 -11.29 1.23
C LEU A 327 0.83 -9.81 1.32
N GLY A 328 0.15 -9.03 2.18
CA GLY A 328 0.51 -7.65 2.46
C GLY A 328 1.92 -7.50 3.04
N ARG A 329 2.35 -8.42 3.91
CA ARG A 329 3.72 -8.44 4.42
C ARG A 329 4.74 -8.79 3.32
N LEU A 330 4.46 -9.78 2.49
CA LEU A 330 5.29 -10.13 1.34
C LEU A 330 5.41 -8.96 0.35
N MET A 331 4.30 -8.26 0.07
CA MET A 331 4.29 -7.04 -0.74
C MET A 331 5.20 -5.96 -0.14
N TYR A 332 5.07 -5.70 1.15
CA TYR A 332 5.90 -4.74 1.89
C TYR A 332 7.40 -5.04 1.77
N GLU A 333 7.77 -6.31 1.83
CA GLU A 333 9.16 -6.80 1.74
C GLU A 333 9.71 -6.83 0.30
N GLY A 334 8.97 -6.37 -0.71
CA GLY A 334 9.41 -6.45 -2.10
C GLY A 334 9.29 -7.84 -2.71
N ARG A 335 8.41 -8.69 -2.19
CA ARG A 335 8.23 -10.10 -2.58
C ARG A 335 6.90 -10.34 -3.32
N TRP A 336 6.29 -9.29 -3.85
CA TRP A 336 4.99 -9.33 -4.53
C TRP A 336 4.93 -10.31 -5.72
N LEU A 337 6.07 -10.55 -6.37
CA LEU A 337 6.22 -11.44 -7.52
C LEU A 337 6.89 -12.79 -7.17
N ASP A 338 7.17 -13.06 -5.91
CA ASP A 338 7.70 -14.36 -5.46
C ASP A 338 6.65 -15.47 -5.68
N PRO A 339 7.06 -16.74 -5.89
CA PRO A 339 6.14 -17.85 -6.10
C PRO A 339 5.07 -17.99 -5.01
N GLU A 340 5.44 -17.75 -3.74
CA GLU A 340 4.49 -17.76 -2.62
C GLU A 340 3.41 -16.68 -2.76
N SER A 341 3.79 -15.46 -3.15
CA SER A 341 2.84 -14.37 -3.39
C SER A 341 1.93 -14.67 -4.56
N LEU A 342 2.47 -15.18 -5.67
CA LEU A 342 1.69 -15.56 -6.84
C LEU A 342 0.67 -16.66 -6.51
N MET A 343 1.07 -17.67 -5.73
CA MET A 343 0.17 -18.73 -5.26
C MET A 343 -0.99 -18.15 -4.41
N LEU A 344 -0.69 -17.27 -3.45
CA LEU A 344 -1.71 -16.64 -2.61
C LEU A 344 -2.63 -15.73 -3.43
N ARG A 345 -2.07 -14.92 -4.33
CA ARG A 345 -2.82 -14.04 -5.23
C ARG A 345 -3.82 -14.83 -6.07
N GLU A 346 -3.36 -15.88 -6.74
CA GLU A 346 -4.21 -16.73 -7.59
C GLU A 346 -5.31 -17.40 -6.77
N ALA A 347 -4.97 -17.96 -5.60
CA ALA A 347 -5.94 -18.61 -4.74
C ALA A 347 -7.03 -17.64 -4.27
N LEU A 348 -6.64 -16.47 -3.75
CA LEU A 348 -7.58 -15.49 -3.20
C LEU A 348 -8.43 -14.83 -4.29
N GLN A 349 -7.85 -14.48 -5.45
CA GLN A 349 -8.62 -13.94 -6.58
C GLN A 349 -9.63 -14.96 -7.10
N ARG A 350 -9.21 -16.21 -7.26
CA ARG A 350 -10.05 -17.26 -7.82
C ARG A 350 -11.17 -17.70 -6.88
N TRP A 351 -10.88 -17.89 -5.59
CA TRP A 351 -11.82 -18.53 -4.66
C TRP A 351 -12.58 -17.53 -3.77
N VAL A 352 -12.11 -16.30 -3.67
CA VAL A 352 -12.79 -15.22 -2.95
C VAL A 352 -13.24 -14.14 -3.92
N GLY A 353 -12.32 -13.49 -4.62
CA GLY A 353 -12.60 -12.33 -5.45
C GLY A 353 -13.61 -12.61 -6.56
N SER A 354 -13.50 -13.74 -7.27
CA SER A 354 -14.40 -14.05 -8.39
C SER A 354 -15.89 -14.12 -8.03
N ALA A 355 -16.21 -14.36 -6.76
CA ALA A 355 -17.59 -14.39 -6.28
C ALA A 355 -18.11 -13.00 -5.90
N VAL A 356 -17.23 -12.01 -5.76
CA VAL A 356 -17.59 -10.66 -5.29
C VAL A 356 -18.18 -9.85 -6.46
N THR A 357 -19.50 -9.95 -6.58
CA THR A 357 -20.31 -9.18 -7.53
C THR A 357 -21.47 -8.56 -6.77
N GLY A 358 -21.66 -7.25 -6.93
CA GLY A 358 -22.71 -6.50 -6.24
C GLY A 358 -22.38 -5.02 -6.14
N GLU A 359 -23.29 -4.27 -5.51
CA GLU A 359 -23.16 -2.85 -5.25
C GLU A 359 -23.30 -2.55 -3.76
N VAL A 360 -22.50 -1.60 -3.28
CA VAL A 360 -22.58 -1.08 -1.92
C VAL A 360 -22.75 0.42 -1.97
N THR A 361 -23.76 0.94 -1.28
CA THR A 361 -23.99 2.37 -1.11
C THR A 361 -23.57 2.81 0.28
N LEU A 362 -22.73 3.83 0.34
CA LEU A 362 -22.25 4.47 1.56
C LEU A 362 -22.80 5.90 1.65
N ARG A 363 -22.98 6.38 2.89
CA ARG A 363 -23.06 7.81 3.17
C ARG A 363 -21.75 8.23 3.82
N LEU A 364 -20.98 9.03 3.10
CA LEU A 364 -19.68 9.55 3.55
C LEU A 364 -19.88 10.87 4.28
N ARG A 365 -19.16 11.06 5.36
CA ARG A 365 -19.07 12.28 6.15
C ARG A 365 -17.59 12.71 6.22
N ARG A 366 -17.15 13.21 7.32
CA ARG A 366 -15.79 13.73 7.52
C ARG A 366 -14.81 12.58 7.90
N GLY A 367 -13.71 12.48 7.18
CA GLY A 367 -12.67 11.48 7.44
C GLY A 367 -13.20 10.06 7.23
N ASP A 368 -12.90 9.16 8.17
CA ASP A 368 -13.35 7.76 8.12
C ASP A 368 -14.77 7.55 8.70
N ASP A 369 -15.56 8.63 8.89
CA ASP A 369 -16.94 8.52 9.32
C ASP A 369 -17.85 8.23 8.14
N TYR A 370 -18.37 7.03 8.07
CA TYR A 370 -19.30 6.58 7.04
C TYR A 370 -20.40 5.68 7.60
N THR A 371 -21.49 5.54 6.85
CA THR A 371 -22.57 4.60 7.11
C THR A 371 -22.85 3.78 5.86
N ILE A 372 -22.99 2.47 6.01
CA ILE A 372 -23.45 1.60 4.91
C ILE A 372 -24.97 1.75 4.82
N LEU A 373 -25.47 2.18 3.67
CA LEU A 373 -26.90 2.38 3.42
C LEU A 373 -27.53 1.18 2.72
N ASN A 374 -26.83 0.60 1.75
CA ASN A 374 -27.30 -0.54 0.99
C ASN A 374 -26.17 -1.53 0.68
N THR A 375 -26.53 -2.79 0.50
CA THR A 375 -25.65 -3.86 0.03
C THR A 375 -26.50 -4.83 -0.78
N GLU A 376 -26.22 -4.95 -2.07
CA GLU A 376 -26.95 -5.84 -2.96
C GLU A 376 -26.01 -6.61 -3.89
N GLY A 377 -26.45 -7.77 -4.35
CA GLY A 377 -25.69 -8.61 -5.27
C GLY A 377 -26.29 -10.00 -5.41
N PRO A 378 -25.95 -10.70 -6.50
CA PRO A 378 -26.53 -12.02 -6.79
C PRO A 378 -25.98 -13.14 -5.89
N ASN A 379 -24.80 -12.96 -5.30
CA ASN A 379 -24.08 -14.00 -4.56
C ASN A 379 -24.15 -13.82 -3.04
N LEU A 380 -25.02 -12.95 -2.52
CA LEU A 380 -25.14 -12.74 -1.08
C LEU A 380 -25.57 -14.00 -0.36
N SER A 381 -24.85 -14.40 0.68
CA SER A 381 -25.22 -15.49 1.58
C SER A 381 -26.15 -15.05 2.71
N TYR A 382 -26.39 -13.75 2.83
CA TYR A 382 -27.30 -13.17 3.80
C TYR A 382 -28.74 -13.31 3.32
N HIS A 383 -29.54 -14.07 4.08
CA HIS A 383 -30.96 -14.34 3.79
C HIS A 383 -31.77 -14.01 5.05
N PRO A 384 -32.47 -12.87 5.11
CA PRO A 384 -33.24 -12.45 6.28
C PRO A 384 -34.22 -13.51 6.77
N GLU A 385 -34.86 -14.21 5.84
CA GLU A 385 -35.86 -15.25 6.13
C GLU A 385 -35.29 -16.47 6.88
N LYS A 386 -33.99 -16.74 6.79
CA LYS A 386 -33.37 -17.87 7.51
C LYS A 386 -33.17 -17.60 9.01
N LEU A 387 -33.08 -16.36 9.41
CA LEU A 387 -32.75 -15.94 10.78
C LEU A 387 -33.79 -15.00 11.38
N SER A 388 -34.88 -14.69 10.67
CA SER A 388 -35.95 -13.86 11.22
C SER A 388 -36.51 -14.48 12.49
N MET A 389 -36.66 -13.66 13.53
CA MET A 389 -37.37 -14.04 14.77
C MET A 389 -38.89 -14.08 14.58
N GLU A 390 -39.37 -13.53 13.47
CA GLU A 390 -40.78 -13.65 13.09
C GLU A 390 -41.11 -15.07 12.61
N ARG A 391 -42.38 -15.46 12.78
CA ARG A 391 -42.85 -16.76 12.37
C ARG A 391 -42.82 -16.90 10.85
N THR A 392 -41.84 -17.64 10.32
CA THR A 392 -41.71 -17.92 8.88
C THR A 392 -42.27 -19.31 8.56
N VAL A 393 -43.15 -19.38 7.56
CA VAL A 393 -43.63 -20.67 7.02
C VAL A 393 -42.53 -21.23 6.12
N GLY A 394 -42.12 -22.51 6.38
CA GLY A 394 -41.07 -23.16 5.57
C GLY A 394 -39.63 -22.84 6.01
N ALA A 395 -39.43 -22.56 7.29
CA ALA A 395 -38.06 -22.43 7.85
C ALA A 395 -37.22 -23.69 7.57
N ALA A 396 -35.93 -23.50 7.24
CA ALA A 396 -35.03 -24.62 6.91
C ALA A 396 -34.71 -25.52 8.12
N PHE A 397 -34.92 -25.06 9.33
CA PHE A 397 -34.74 -25.80 10.58
C PHE A 397 -35.70 -25.29 11.65
N GLY A 398 -35.95 -26.10 12.69
CA GLY A 398 -36.82 -25.78 13.80
C GLY A 398 -36.17 -25.95 15.17
N PRO A 399 -36.96 -25.75 16.26
CA PRO A 399 -36.48 -25.91 17.63
C PRO A 399 -35.88 -27.29 17.89
N GLU A 400 -36.46 -28.36 17.32
CA GLU A 400 -35.99 -29.72 17.52
C GLU A 400 -34.60 -29.95 16.94
N ASP A 401 -34.34 -29.44 15.73
CA ASP A 401 -33.03 -29.49 15.10
C ASP A 401 -31.98 -28.78 15.96
N ARG A 402 -32.35 -27.63 16.52
CA ARG A 402 -31.46 -26.83 17.40
C ARG A 402 -31.19 -27.55 18.71
N ILE A 403 -32.20 -28.22 19.33
CA ILE A 403 -32.01 -29.02 20.52
C ILE A 403 -31.00 -30.14 20.26
N GLY A 404 -31.13 -30.86 19.14
CA GLY A 404 -30.20 -31.92 18.74
C GLY A 404 -28.75 -31.38 18.61
N GLN A 405 -28.59 -30.28 17.93
CA GLN A 405 -27.27 -29.65 17.78
C GLN A 405 -26.65 -29.22 19.14
N LEU A 406 -27.44 -28.63 20.03
CA LEU A 406 -26.96 -28.22 21.36
C LEU A 406 -26.64 -29.45 22.23
N THR A 407 -27.38 -30.53 22.09
CA THR A 407 -27.12 -31.79 22.80
C THR A 407 -25.77 -32.38 22.39
N MET A 408 -25.41 -32.33 21.10
CA MET A 408 -24.09 -32.78 20.63
C MET A 408 -22.96 -31.92 21.12
N ARG A 409 -23.15 -30.61 21.37
CA ARG A 409 -22.17 -29.73 21.98
C ARG A 409 -21.73 -30.13 23.38
N ASN A 410 -22.58 -30.94 24.08
CA ASN A 410 -22.24 -31.45 25.41
C ASN A 410 -20.95 -32.29 25.41
N LEU A 411 -20.64 -32.99 24.30
CA LEU A 411 -19.38 -33.75 24.18
C LEU A 411 -18.18 -32.86 24.27
N ASP A 412 -18.14 -31.80 23.44
CA ASP A 412 -17.04 -30.82 23.43
C ASP A 412 -16.94 -30.06 24.77
N ILE A 413 -18.10 -29.69 25.35
CA ILE A 413 -18.16 -29.03 26.67
C ILE A 413 -17.61 -29.93 27.76
N ALA A 414 -17.97 -31.21 27.75
CA ALA A 414 -17.49 -32.18 28.74
C ALA A 414 -15.98 -32.35 28.68
N ASP A 415 -15.42 -32.51 27.46
CA ASP A 415 -13.99 -32.65 27.24
C ASP A 415 -13.22 -31.37 27.67
N SER A 416 -13.78 -30.19 27.35
CA SER A 416 -13.20 -28.92 27.75
C SER A 416 -13.21 -28.75 29.27
N ARG A 417 -14.33 -29.12 29.93
CA ARG A 417 -14.47 -29.06 31.37
C ARG A 417 -13.50 -29.98 32.09
N GLN A 418 -13.33 -31.22 31.60
CA GLN A 418 -12.37 -32.18 32.16
C GLN A 418 -10.94 -31.65 32.12
N ARG A 419 -10.54 -30.97 31.03
CA ARG A 419 -9.23 -30.34 30.92
C ARG A 419 -9.07 -29.16 31.86
N LEU A 420 -10.12 -28.34 32.03
CA LEU A 420 -10.10 -27.20 32.96
C LEU A 420 -9.96 -27.65 34.42
N GLU A 421 -10.59 -28.78 34.82
CA GLU A 421 -10.44 -29.34 36.15
C GLU A 421 -8.98 -29.75 36.50
N GLN A 422 -8.17 -30.10 35.47
CA GLN A 422 -6.76 -30.44 35.66
C GLN A 422 -5.84 -29.21 35.84
N TYR A 423 -6.18 -28.10 35.22
CA TYR A 423 -5.28 -26.90 35.14
C TYR A 423 -5.77 -25.70 35.92
N LEU A 424 -7.07 -25.59 36.14
CA LEU A 424 -7.69 -24.43 36.79
C LEU A 424 -8.70 -24.92 37.83
N SER A 425 -8.55 -24.42 39.06
CA SER A 425 -9.62 -24.56 40.03
C SER A 425 -10.88 -23.90 39.50
N LEU A 426 -12.00 -24.62 39.44
CA LEU A 426 -13.30 -24.07 39.02
C LEU A 426 -13.73 -22.84 39.83
N ILE A 427 -13.21 -22.69 41.05
CA ILE A 427 -13.43 -21.52 41.92
C ILE A 427 -12.89 -20.24 41.24
N HIS A 428 -11.85 -20.33 40.40
CA HIS A 428 -11.30 -19.18 39.69
C HIS A 428 -12.15 -18.70 38.54
N ILE A 429 -13.00 -19.55 37.99
CA ILE A 429 -13.94 -19.20 36.91
C ILE A 429 -15.24 -18.70 37.50
N SER A 430 -15.70 -19.30 38.62
CA SER A 430 -16.97 -18.97 39.25
C SER A 430 -16.90 -17.74 40.18
N GLU A 431 -15.71 -17.36 40.68
CA GLU A 431 -15.51 -16.22 41.57
C GLU A 431 -14.37 -15.29 41.08
N PRO A 432 -14.47 -14.72 39.89
CA PRO A 432 -13.41 -13.80 39.38
C PRO A 432 -13.25 -12.56 40.22
N THR A 433 -14.26 -12.15 40.97
CA THR A 433 -14.25 -10.97 41.83
C THR A 433 -13.51 -11.15 43.15
N ARG A 434 -13.35 -12.36 43.69
CA ARG A 434 -12.61 -12.57 44.93
C ARG A 434 -11.10 -12.35 44.83
N ARG A 435 -10.51 -12.53 43.66
CA ARG A 435 -9.07 -12.27 43.46
C ARG A 435 -8.68 -10.80 43.47
N TYR A 436 -9.62 -9.92 43.10
CA TYR A 436 -9.36 -8.48 43.12
C TYR A 436 -9.61 -7.85 44.48
N ALA A 437 -10.33 -8.54 45.38
CA ALA A 437 -10.64 -8.05 46.75
C ALA A 437 -9.47 -8.34 47.75
N ILE A 438 -8.49 -9.15 47.42
CA ILE A 438 -7.36 -9.53 48.28
C ILE A 438 -6.11 -8.66 48.02
N SER A 439 -6.12 -7.79 47.03
CA SER A 439 -5.00 -6.92 46.67
C SER A 439 -5.16 -5.47 47.13
N TYR A 440 -5.93 -5.20 48.21
CA TYR A 440 -5.99 -3.93 48.94
C TYR A 440 -5.63 -4.14 50.39
#